data_24a2319e00718deb76a7a6fcff4dd064
#
_entry.id   24a2319e00718deb76a7a6fcff4dd064
#
_cell.length_a   1.000
_cell.length_b   1.000
_cell.length_c   1.000
_cell.angle_alpha   90.00
_cell.angle_beta   90.00
_cell.angle_gamma   90.00
#
_symmetry.space_group_name_H-M   'P 1'
#
loop_
_entity.id
_entity.type
_entity.pdbx_description
1 polymer ?
#
loop_
_entity_poly.entity_id
_entity_poly.type
_entity_poly.pdbx_seq_one_letter_code
_entity_poly.pdbx_strand_id
1 'polypeptide(L)'
;MAPYLSLRDQLKLCIALPPLSRQRASAALLGALDDKIDLNRKMSATLESVALALFKSWFVDFDPVLAKSEGGDPGLPIEIAAIFPDSFEESELGRIPKGWSAAPLSEILEESIERIGNQAAPEYSSTNEGLQLRSVRFKKTLSRSATRNKLIRRGYFVFGLSRKVLNFGIMRDELGSVSPAYKVFRVVNPSVPPAMLERLMRASPSYYYRAISASSREGQAVSTQALGVLKIVQPPQAIQDWFFSIEMALAQRMKAAERESHTLSSIRNALLPKLISCEICEADAERVVERST
;
A
#
# COMPACT_ATOMS: atom_id res chain seq x y z
N MET A 1 -30.15 18.90 -18.14
CA MET A 1 -31.09 18.08 -17.35
C MET A 1 -30.62 16.63 -17.44
N ALA A 2 -30.45 15.93 -16.35
CA ALA A 2 -30.20 14.49 -16.40
C ALA A 2 -31.47 13.77 -16.85
N PRO A 3 -31.40 12.76 -17.71
CA PRO A 3 -32.58 11.99 -18.14
C PRO A 3 -33.18 11.31 -16.91
N TYR A 4 -34.42 11.56 -16.65
CA TYR A 4 -35.19 11.03 -15.53
C TYR A 4 -36.18 10.00 -16.02
N LEU A 5 -36.13 8.77 -15.47
CA LEU A 5 -37.13 7.73 -15.77
C LEU A 5 -38.16 7.72 -14.64
N SER A 6 -39.42 8.07 -14.92
CA SER A 6 -40.47 8.09 -13.91
C SER A 6 -40.78 6.66 -13.41
N LEU A 7 -41.29 6.54 -12.17
CA LEU A 7 -41.72 5.23 -11.62
C LEU A 7 -42.78 4.58 -12.54
N ARG A 8 -43.65 5.39 -13.16
CA ARG A 8 -44.68 4.94 -14.07
C ARG A 8 -44.12 4.37 -15.39
N ASP A 9 -42.98 4.89 -15.85
CA ASP A 9 -42.29 4.38 -17.03
C ASP A 9 -41.48 3.14 -16.71
N GLN A 10 -40.89 3.06 -15.49
CA GLN A 10 -40.21 1.85 -15.01
C GLN A 10 -41.17 0.64 -14.96
N LEU A 11 -42.42 0.84 -14.53
CA LEU A 11 -43.43 -0.21 -14.46
C LEU A 11 -43.93 -0.71 -15.87
N LYS A 12 -43.63 0.02 -16.93
CA LYS A 12 -43.95 -0.38 -18.32
C LYS A 12 -42.85 -1.19 -18.99
N LEU A 13 -41.67 -1.31 -18.33
CA LEU A 13 -40.58 -2.08 -18.90
C LEU A 13 -40.91 -3.58 -18.88
N CYS A 14 -40.93 -4.19 -20.04
CA CYS A 14 -41.04 -5.63 -20.17
C CYS A 14 -39.65 -6.26 -20.12
N ILE A 15 -39.46 -7.22 -19.21
CA ILE A 15 -38.21 -7.99 -19.04
C ILE A 15 -38.52 -9.44 -19.45
N ALA A 16 -37.73 -10.01 -20.37
CA ALA A 16 -37.77 -11.43 -20.66
C ALA A 16 -37.18 -12.20 -19.48
N LEU A 17 -37.94 -13.05 -18.83
CA LEU A 17 -37.49 -13.88 -17.71
C LEU A 17 -37.23 -15.31 -18.22
N PRO A 18 -35.97 -15.81 -18.06
CA PRO A 18 -35.67 -17.22 -18.31
C PRO A 18 -36.43 -18.14 -17.32
N PRO A 19 -36.59 -19.43 -17.65
CA PRO A 19 -37.12 -20.42 -16.71
C PRO A 19 -36.34 -20.38 -15.35
N LEU A 20 -37.03 -20.66 -14.25
CA LEU A 20 -36.47 -20.54 -12.90
C LEU A 20 -35.20 -21.38 -12.69
N SER A 21 -35.12 -22.56 -13.33
CA SER A 21 -33.92 -23.39 -13.33
C SER A 21 -32.72 -22.67 -13.93
N ARG A 22 -32.87 -21.98 -15.05
CA ARG A 22 -31.80 -21.16 -15.66
C ARG A 22 -31.44 -19.96 -14.81
N GLN A 23 -32.42 -19.27 -14.21
CA GLN A 23 -32.13 -18.16 -13.31
C GLN A 23 -31.26 -18.63 -12.15
N ARG A 24 -31.55 -19.79 -11.52
CA ARG A 24 -30.77 -20.35 -10.43
C ARG A 24 -29.35 -20.75 -10.89
N ALA A 25 -29.22 -21.39 -12.05
CA ALA A 25 -27.93 -21.79 -12.57
C ALA A 25 -27.04 -20.57 -12.93
N SER A 26 -27.61 -19.57 -13.61
CA SER A 26 -26.90 -18.30 -13.88
C SER A 26 -26.49 -17.58 -12.60
N ALA A 27 -27.36 -17.54 -11.60
CA ALA A 27 -27.06 -16.93 -10.30
C ALA A 27 -25.95 -17.68 -9.54
N ALA A 28 -25.96 -19.03 -9.60
CA ALA A 28 -24.91 -19.85 -8.99
C ALA A 28 -23.55 -19.62 -9.66
N LEU A 29 -23.51 -19.58 -10.99
CA LEU A 29 -22.26 -19.32 -11.74
C LEU A 29 -21.70 -17.92 -11.45
N LEU A 30 -22.54 -16.89 -11.57
CA LEU A 30 -22.11 -15.51 -11.30
C LEU A 30 -21.73 -15.32 -9.83
N GLY A 31 -22.46 -15.96 -8.90
CA GLY A 31 -22.16 -15.97 -7.48
C GLY A 31 -20.79 -16.60 -7.18
N ALA A 32 -20.46 -17.73 -7.82
CA ALA A 32 -19.16 -18.37 -7.65
C ALA A 32 -18.00 -17.47 -8.12
N LEU A 33 -18.19 -16.69 -9.20
CA LEU A 33 -17.20 -15.69 -9.64
C LEU A 33 -17.04 -14.57 -8.61
N ASP A 34 -18.13 -14.06 -8.06
CA ASP A 34 -18.11 -13.02 -7.03
C ASP A 34 -17.47 -13.52 -5.72
N ASP A 35 -17.81 -14.73 -5.29
CA ASP A 35 -17.21 -15.38 -4.11
C ASP A 35 -15.69 -15.53 -4.26
N LYS A 36 -15.21 -15.91 -5.45
CA LYS A 36 -13.78 -16.03 -5.73
C LYS A 36 -13.07 -14.67 -5.73
N ILE A 37 -13.70 -13.63 -6.27
CA ILE A 37 -13.20 -12.26 -6.22
C ILE A 37 -13.09 -11.79 -4.76
N ASP A 38 -14.09 -12.03 -3.96
CA ASP A 38 -14.11 -11.65 -2.55
C ASP A 38 -13.09 -12.46 -1.72
N LEU A 39 -12.90 -13.74 -2.03
CA LEU A 39 -11.85 -14.56 -1.41
C LEU A 39 -10.45 -14.00 -1.73
N ASN A 40 -10.19 -13.62 -2.95
CA ASN A 40 -8.93 -13.00 -3.35
C ASN A 40 -8.66 -11.67 -2.63
N ARG A 41 -9.70 -10.85 -2.46
CA ARG A 41 -9.61 -9.60 -1.66
C ARG A 41 -9.28 -9.87 -0.20
N LYS A 42 -9.97 -10.82 0.43
CA LYS A 42 -9.72 -11.23 1.82
C LYS A 42 -8.31 -11.79 1.99
N MET A 43 -7.86 -12.64 1.05
CA MET A 43 -6.50 -13.17 1.04
C MET A 43 -5.47 -12.06 0.96
N SER A 44 -5.63 -11.07 0.06
CA SER A 44 -4.71 -9.94 -0.08
C SER A 44 -4.64 -9.11 1.21
N ALA A 45 -5.78 -8.82 1.85
CA ALA A 45 -5.81 -8.11 3.12
C ALA A 45 -5.12 -8.90 4.25
N THR A 46 -5.29 -10.22 4.29
CA THR A 46 -4.61 -11.09 5.26
C THR A 46 -3.09 -11.10 5.04
N LEU A 47 -2.64 -11.24 3.79
CA LEU A 47 -1.21 -11.22 3.46
C LEU A 47 -0.55 -9.88 3.82
N GLU A 48 -1.23 -8.76 3.59
CA GLU A 48 -0.76 -7.44 4.02
C GLU A 48 -0.65 -7.36 5.55
N SER A 49 -1.64 -7.87 6.27
CA SER A 49 -1.63 -7.91 7.74
C SER A 49 -0.50 -8.79 8.28
N VAL A 50 -0.23 -9.94 7.63
CA VAL A 50 0.88 -10.83 7.98
C VAL A 50 2.22 -10.11 7.76
N ALA A 51 2.41 -9.43 6.63
CA ALA A 51 3.63 -8.69 6.35
C ALA A 51 3.88 -7.59 7.40
N LEU A 52 2.83 -6.87 7.80
CA LEU A 52 2.93 -5.82 8.81
C LEU A 52 3.23 -6.41 10.21
N ALA A 53 2.55 -7.50 10.59
CA ALA A 53 2.78 -8.17 11.86
C ALA A 53 4.22 -8.73 11.96
N LEU A 54 4.70 -9.35 10.89
CA LEU A 54 6.07 -9.86 10.82
C LEU A 54 7.09 -8.73 10.94
N PHE A 55 6.86 -7.62 10.23
CA PHE A 55 7.71 -6.44 10.33
C PHE A 55 7.77 -5.90 11.76
N LYS A 56 6.60 -5.76 12.39
CA LYS A 56 6.50 -5.27 13.77
C LYS A 56 7.23 -6.19 14.75
N SER A 57 7.02 -7.49 14.65
CA SER A 57 7.68 -8.50 15.47
C SER A 57 9.21 -8.44 15.34
N TRP A 58 9.74 -8.32 14.13
CA TRP A 58 11.20 -8.36 13.90
C TRP A 58 11.91 -7.05 14.22
N PHE A 59 11.31 -5.90 13.89
CA PHE A 59 11.98 -4.60 13.82
C PHE A 59 11.49 -3.57 14.85
N VAL A 60 10.40 -3.87 15.53
CA VAL A 60 9.81 -2.95 16.54
C VAL A 60 9.75 -3.62 17.91
N ASP A 61 9.17 -4.82 17.97
CA ASP A 61 9.03 -5.57 19.24
C ASP A 61 10.26 -6.44 19.54
N PHE A 62 11.06 -6.77 18.50
CA PHE A 62 12.26 -7.61 18.58
C PHE A 62 12.00 -9.03 19.11
N ASP A 63 10.80 -9.60 18.85
CA ASP A 63 10.38 -10.88 19.40
C ASP A 63 11.38 -12.02 19.18
N PRO A 64 12.04 -12.18 17.99
CA PRO A 64 13.04 -13.23 17.81
C PRO A 64 14.24 -13.12 18.74
N VAL A 65 14.67 -11.87 19.01
CA VAL A 65 15.80 -11.60 19.90
C VAL A 65 15.39 -11.81 21.36
N LEU A 66 14.18 -11.36 21.71
CA LEU A 66 13.62 -11.54 23.05
C LEU A 66 13.50 -13.04 23.38
N ALA A 67 12.90 -13.84 22.50
CA ALA A 67 12.79 -15.28 22.68
C ALA A 67 14.16 -15.95 22.88
N LYS A 68 15.15 -15.63 22.04
CA LYS A 68 16.52 -16.17 22.17
C LYS A 68 17.20 -15.74 23.46
N SER A 69 17.03 -14.49 23.90
CA SER A 69 17.62 -13.97 25.14
C SER A 69 17.07 -14.66 26.39
N GLU A 70 15.86 -15.19 26.31
CA GLU A 70 15.19 -15.98 27.35
C GLU A 70 15.45 -17.49 27.23
N GLY A 71 16.23 -17.94 26.24
CA GLY A 71 16.53 -19.34 25.97
C GLY A 71 15.37 -20.09 25.31
N GLY A 72 14.38 -19.35 24.75
CA GLY A 72 13.22 -19.90 24.06
C GLY A 72 13.43 -20.07 22.56
N ASP A 73 12.42 -20.66 21.90
CA ASP A 73 12.36 -20.80 20.45
C ASP A 73 11.81 -19.51 19.82
N PRO A 74 12.53 -18.87 18.89
CA PRO A 74 12.05 -17.68 18.19
C PRO A 74 10.92 -17.99 17.16
N GLY A 75 10.55 -19.25 16.96
CA GLY A 75 9.50 -19.64 16.01
C GLY A 75 9.86 -19.40 14.54
N LEU A 76 11.16 -19.35 14.23
CA LEU A 76 11.68 -19.08 12.89
C LEU A 76 12.47 -20.29 12.36
N PRO A 77 12.55 -20.48 11.02
CA PRO A 77 13.50 -21.41 10.43
C PRO A 77 14.91 -21.20 10.97
N ILE A 78 15.66 -22.30 11.14
CA ILE A 78 17.00 -22.28 11.79
C ILE A 78 17.93 -21.26 11.13
N GLU A 79 17.90 -21.18 9.81
CA GLU A 79 18.74 -20.29 9.01
C GLU A 79 18.41 -18.80 9.29
N ILE A 80 17.15 -18.48 9.51
CA ILE A 80 16.69 -17.13 9.84
C ILE A 80 16.96 -16.84 11.32
N ALA A 81 16.66 -17.78 12.18
CA ALA A 81 16.93 -17.62 13.62
C ALA A 81 18.41 -17.38 13.91
N ALA A 82 19.32 -17.97 13.13
CA ALA A 82 20.76 -17.85 13.33
C ALA A 82 21.30 -16.43 13.10
N ILE A 83 20.65 -15.62 12.24
CA ILE A 83 21.11 -14.25 11.95
C ILE A 83 20.64 -13.23 12.99
N PHE A 84 19.67 -13.56 13.85
CA PHE A 84 19.26 -12.69 14.95
C PHE A 84 20.19 -12.88 16.15
N PRO A 85 20.60 -11.78 16.85
CA PRO A 85 21.33 -11.88 18.09
C PRO A 85 20.48 -12.50 19.20
N ASP A 86 21.13 -12.93 20.27
CA ASP A 86 20.54 -13.52 21.48
C ASP A 86 20.51 -12.58 22.67
N SER A 87 20.89 -11.32 22.47
CA SER A 87 21.04 -10.33 23.51
C SER A 87 20.73 -8.92 23.02
N PHE A 88 20.57 -8.02 23.97
CA PHE A 88 20.32 -6.60 23.74
C PHE A 88 21.47 -5.75 24.23
N GLU A 89 21.57 -4.53 23.73
CA GLU A 89 22.46 -3.47 24.22
C GLU A 89 21.71 -2.16 24.40
N GLU A 90 22.22 -1.29 25.24
CA GLU A 90 21.63 0.03 25.49
C GLU A 90 21.95 0.99 24.36
N SER A 91 20.95 1.75 23.95
CA SER A 91 21.09 2.83 22.96
C SER A 91 20.27 4.05 23.38
N GLU A 92 20.38 5.13 22.62
CA GLU A 92 19.56 6.33 22.85
C GLU A 92 18.04 6.10 22.56
N LEU A 93 17.69 5.00 21.90
CA LEU A 93 16.30 4.56 21.70
C LEU A 93 15.82 3.57 22.77
N GLY A 94 16.64 3.34 23.82
CA GLY A 94 16.47 2.27 24.78
C GLY A 94 17.19 0.99 24.33
N ARG A 95 16.71 -0.16 24.82
CA ARG A 95 17.31 -1.46 24.50
C ARG A 95 17.03 -1.82 23.03
N ILE A 96 18.12 -2.06 22.29
CA ILE A 96 18.05 -2.55 20.90
C ILE A 96 18.80 -3.90 20.80
N PRO A 97 18.54 -4.73 19.78
CA PRO A 97 19.28 -5.95 19.56
C PRO A 97 20.78 -5.68 19.42
N LYS A 98 21.62 -6.52 20.03
CA LYS A 98 23.07 -6.36 19.99
C LYS A 98 23.61 -6.39 18.56
N GLY A 99 24.49 -5.43 18.26
CA GLY A 99 25.04 -5.26 16.92
C GLY A 99 24.12 -4.58 15.92
N TRP A 100 22.94 -4.11 16.34
CA TRP A 100 22.15 -3.19 15.55
C TRP A 100 22.57 -1.76 15.86
N SER A 101 22.36 -0.84 14.93
CA SER A 101 22.70 0.57 15.13
C SER A 101 21.47 1.45 15.20
N ALA A 102 21.61 2.63 15.80
CA ALA A 102 20.59 3.66 15.81
C ALA A 102 21.14 4.90 15.09
N ALA A 103 20.42 5.39 14.07
CA ALA A 103 20.83 6.56 13.31
C ALA A 103 19.71 7.60 13.23
N PRO A 104 20.05 8.91 13.29
CA PRO A 104 19.09 9.97 13.10
C PRO A 104 18.64 10.02 11.63
N LEU A 105 17.38 10.42 11.41
CA LEU A 105 16.84 10.53 10.06
C LEU A 105 17.55 11.59 9.21
N SER A 106 18.27 12.54 9.82
CA SER A 106 19.13 13.50 9.10
C SER A 106 20.31 12.85 8.37
N GLU A 107 20.75 11.67 8.80
CA GLU A 107 21.79 10.88 8.12
C GLU A 107 21.20 9.97 7.01
N ILE A 108 19.91 9.80 7.01
CA ILE A 108 19.19 8.89 6.09
C ILE A 108 18.43 9.65 5.02
N LEU A 109 17.85 10.81 5.38
CA LEU A 109 16.99 11.61 4.54
C LEU A 109 17.60 12.96 4.22
N GLU A 110 17.64 13.32 2.95
CA GLU A 110 18.02 14.64 2.46
C GLU A 110 16.83 15.33 1.79
N GLU A 111 16.49 16.55 2.20
CA GLU A 111 15.38 17.30 1.62
C GLU A 111 15.67 17.68 0.17
N SER A 112 14.75 17.33 -0.76
CA SER A 112 14.78 17.75 -2.16
C SER A 112 13.84 18.93 -2.36
N ILE A 113 14.40 20.02 -2.93
CA ILE A 113 13.66 21.22 -3.32
C ILE A 113 13.51 21.34 -4.84
N GLU A 114 13.94 20.33 -5.57
CA GLU A 114 13.89 20.29 -7.05
C GLU A 114 12.47 20.55 -7.55
N ARG A 115 12.35 21.43 -8.55
CA ARG A 115 11.07 21.77 -9.19
C ARG A 115 10.93 21.03 -10.49
N ILE A 116 9.67 20.71 -10.85
CA ILE A 116 9.39 20.04 -12.12
C ILE A 116 9.65 20.93 -13.34
N GLY A 117 9.53 22.25 -13.17
CA GLY A 117 9.71 23.20 -14.27
C GLY A 117 8.72 22.91 -15.41
N ASN A 118 9.24 22.86 -16.63
CA ASN A 118 8.44 22.58 -17.83
C ASN A 118 8.32 21.08 -18.16
N GLN A 119 8.82 20.20 -17.28
CA GLN A 119 8.68 18.75 -17.46
C GLN A 119 7.22 18.30 -17.24
N ALA A 120 6.73 17.45 -18.13
CA ALA A 120 5.43 16.81 -17.93
C ALA A 120 5.60 15.58 -17.02
N ALA A 121 4.89 15.56 -15.90
CA ALA A 121 4.82 14.39 -15.03
C ALA A 121 3.47 14.30 -14.32
N PRO A 122 2.99 13.09 -14.00
CA PRO A 122 1.78 12.89 -13.23
C PRO A 122 1.85 13.62 -11.88
N GLU A 123 0.72 14.17 -11.45
CA GLU A 123 0.60 14.85 -10.16
C GLU A 123 0.07 13.90 -9.09
N TYR A 124 0.73 13.87 -7.93
CA TYR A 124 0.39 13.01 -6.79
C TYR A 124 -0.08 13.82 -5.58
N SER A 125 -0.91 13.19 -4.77
CA SER A 125 -1.29 13.66 -3.44
C SER A 125 -0.80 12.68 -2.38
N SER A 126 -0.28 13.21 -1.28
CA SER A 126 0.03 12.41 -0.10
C SER A 126 -1.23 12.24 0.77
N THR A 127 -1.50 11.00 1.16
CA THR A 127 -2.62 10.58 1.99
C THR A 127 -2.13 9.73 3.16
N ASN A 128 -3.02 9.32 4.05
CA ASN A 128 -2.70 8.34 5.09
C ASN A 128 -2.36 6.95 4.50
N GLU A 129 -2.83 6.65 3.29
CA GLU A 129 -2.56 5.39 2.58
C GLU A 129 -1.30 5.45 1.70
N GLY A 130 -0.69 6.64 1.55
CA GLY A 130 0.49 6.86 0.72
C GLY A 130 0.25 7.87 -0.40
N LEU A 131 1.08 7.79 -1.44
CA LEU A 131 0.95 8.62 -2.62
C LEU A 131 -0.11 8.08 -3.58
N GLN A 132 -1.05 8.93 -3.97
CA GLN A 132 -2.10 8.61 -4.92
C GLN A 132 -2.12 9.61 -6.07
N LEU A 133 -2.36 9.14 -7.29
CA LEU A 133 -2.56 9.99 -8.46
C LEU A 133 -3.72 10.96 -8.23
N ARG A 134 -3.48 12.25 -8.44
CA ARG A 134 -4.52 13.28 -8.26
C ARG A 134 -5.66 13.16 -9.25
N SER A 135 -5.38 12.75 -10.48
CA SER A 135 -6.39 12.50 -11.50
C SER A 135 -7.40 11.42 -11.10
N VAL A 136 -6.94 10.36 -10.41
CA VAL A 136 -7.81 9.30 -9.89
C VAL A 136 -8.65 9.79 -8.71
N ARG A 137 -8.02 10.50 -7.77
CA ARG A 137 -8.67 10.95 -6.53
C ARG A 137 -9.68 12.08 -6.74
N PHE A 138 -9.35 13.07 -7.55
CA PHE A 138 -10.13 14.31 -7.68
C PHE A 138 -10.82 14.49 -9.03
N LYS A 139 -10.59 13.57 -9.98
CA LYS A 139 -11.10 13.67 -11.38
C LYS A 139 -10.76 14.99 -12.08
N LYS A 140 -9.79 15.76 -11.55
CA LYS A 140 -9.35 17.06 -12.08
C LYS A 140 -7.86 17.24 -11.82
N THR A 141 -7.14 17.82 -12.76
CA THR A 141 -5.84 18.45 -12.54
C THR A 141 -6.07 19.75 -11.76
N LEU A 142 -5.56 19.84 -10.53
CA LEU A 142 -5.88 20.95 -9.63
C LEU A 142 -4.83 22.06 -9.62
N SER A 143 -3.68 21.83 -10.23
CA SER A 143 -2.60 22.82 -10.20
C SER A 143 -2.77 23.81 -11.33
N ARG A 144 -3.08 25.08 -10.99
CA ARG A 144 -3.05 26.21 -11.94
C ARG A 144 -1.62 26.55 -12.42
N SER A 145 -0.60 26.07 -11.74
CA SER A 145 0.81 26.29 -12.05
C SER A 145 1.63 25.03 -11.74
N ALA A 146 1.52 24.03 -12.61
CA ALA A 146 2.25 22.76 -12.48
C ALA A 146 3.77 22.97 -12.39
N THR A 147 4.32 24.00 -13.03
CA THR A 147 5.74 24.31 -13.04
C THR A 147 6.38 24.57 -11.68
N ARG A 148 5.56 24.96 -10.69
CA ARG A 148 6.00 25.17 -9.30
C ARG A 148 6.01 23.92 -8.45
N ASN A 149 5.42 22.81 -8.93
CA ASN A 149 5.40 21.56 -8.21
C ASN A 149 6.83 21.06 -7.96
N LYS A 150 7.01 20.34 -6.85
CA LYS A 150 8.26 19.65 -6.58
C LYS A 150 8.34 18.36 -7.40
N LEU A 151 9.50 18.10 -7.95
CA LEU A 151 9.80 16.88 -8.66
C LEU A 151 10.00 15.75 -7.67
N ILE A 152 9.46 14.58 -7.98
CA ILE A 152 9.66 13.35 -7.22
C ILE A 152 10.03 12.20 -8.15
N ARG A 153 10.96 11.38 -7.69
CA ARG A 153 11.45 10.20 -8.40
C ARG A 153 11.22 8.95 -7.59
N ARG A 154 11.33 7.78 -8.21
CA ARG A 154 11.23 6.50 -7.51
C ARG A 154 12.08 6.48 -6.24
N GLY A 155 11.51 6.02 -5.14
CA GLY A 155 12.16 5.96 -3.83
C GLY A 155 12.14 7.25 -3.01
N TYR A 156 11.65 8.37 -3.56
CA TYR A 156 11.51 9.61 -2.80
C TYR A 156 10.36 9.50 -1.80
N PHE A 157 10.62 9.99 -0.59
CA PHE A 157 9.60 10.19 0.43
C PHE A 157 8.90 11.54 0.26
N VAL A 158 7.60 11.54 0.40
CA VAL A 158 6.78 12.75 0.34
C VAL A 158 5.91 12.83 1.59
N PHE A 159 6.07 13.92 2.33
CA PHE A 159 5.22 14.25 3.45
C PHE A 159 4.22 15.33 3.03
N GLY A 160 2.95 15.00 3.11
CA GLY A 160 1.86 15.94 2.84
C GLY A 160 1.52 16.79 4.08
N LEU A 161 0.52 17.64 3.90
CA LEU A 161 -0.05 18.37 5.03
C LEU A 161 -0.90 17.41 5.86
N SER A 162 -0.70 17.45 7.17
CA SER A 162 -1.31 16.55 8.14
C SER A 162 -2.11 17.34 9.17
N ARG A 163 -3.21 16.77 9.66
CA ARG A 163 -3.98 17.38 10.77
C ARG A 163 -4.00 16.49 12.01
N LYS A 164 -4.33 15.21 11.83
CA LYS A 164 -4.46 14.22 12.91
C LYS A 164 -3.53 13.02 12.70
N VAL A 165 -3.15 12.76 11.46
CA VAL A 165 -2.33 11.62 11.05
C VAL A 165 -1.24 12.12 10.13
N LEU A 166 -0.03 11.57 10.26
CA LEU A 166 1.08 11.89 9.38
C LEU A 166 0.80 11.32 7.98
N ASN A 167 0.55 12.21 7.02
CA ASN A 167 0.36 11.84 5.62
C ASN A 167 1.72 11.75 4.95
N PHE A 168 2.11 10.56 4.54
CA PHE A 168 3.35 10.33 3.83
C PHE A 168 3.26 9.13 2.89
N GLY A 169 4.18 9.05 1.95
CA GLY A 169 4.31 7.91 1.07
C GLY A 169 5.59 7.94 0.27
N ILE A 170 5.93 6.78 -0.30
CA ILE A 170 7.07 6.63 -1.21
C ILE A 170 6.59 6.73 -2.65
N MET A 171 7.36 7.40 -3.48
CA MET A 171 7.17 7.38 -4.94
C MET A 171 7.56 6.01 -5.49
N ARG A 172 6.61 5.34 -6.11
CA ARG A 172 6.79 4.00 -6.69
C ARG A 172 7.02 4.04 -8.20
N ASP A 173 6.53 5.08 -8.86
CA ASP A 173 6.72 5.29 -10.30
C ASP A 173 8.04 6.04 -10.56
N GLU A 174 8.50 6.02 -11.82
CA GLU A 174 9.78 6.61 -12.20
C GLU A 174 9.84 8.11 -11.94
N LEU A 175 8.75 8.82 -12.28
CA LEU A 175 8.69 10.28 -12.24
C LEU A 175 7.29 10.75 -11.85
N GLY A 176 7.25 11.79 -11.03
CA GLY A 176 6.00 12.45 -10.64
C GLY A 176 6.24 13.85 -10.11
N SER A 177 5.15 14.51 -9.75
CA SER A 177 5.19 15.82 -9.11
C SER A 177 4.21 15.92 -7.95
N VAL A 178 4.52 16.79 -7.00
CA VAL A 178 3.66 17.06 -5.83
C VAL A 178 3.58 18.54 -5.55
N SER A 179 2.57 18.93 -4.77
CA SER A 179 2.37 20.31 -4.32
C SER A 179 3.65 20.91 -3.73
N PRO A 180 3.94 22.21 -4.00
CA PRO A 180 5.04 22.93 -3.37
C PRO A 180 5.00 22.93 -1.85
N ALA A 181 3.80 22.80 -1.26
CA ALA A 181 3.59 22.78 0.19
C ALA A 181 4.06 21.47 0.85
N TYR A 182 4.30 20.41 0.08
CA TYR A 182 4.74 19.13 0.61
C TYR A 182 6.26 19.12 0.82
N LYS A 183 6.71 18.35 1.80
CA LYS A 183 8.12 18.07 2.02
C LYS A 183 8.52 16.81 1.24
N VAL A 184 9.62 16.89 0.52
CA VAL A 184 10.16 15.81 -0.31
C VAL A 184 11.55 15.48 0.17
N PHE A 185 11.84 14.20 0.37
CA PHE A 185 13.14 13.71 0.80
C PHE A 185 13.66 12.59 -0.08
N ARG A 186 14.95 12.55 -0.29
CA ARG A 186 15.68 11.41 -0.84
C ARG A 186 16.21 10.56 0.29
N VAL A 187 16.17 9.25 0.15
CA VAL A 187 16.93 8.35 1.02
C VAL A 187 18.35 8.31 0.48
N VAL A 188 19.30 8.76 1.28
CA VAL A 188 20.72 8.87 0.88
C VAL A 188 21.60 7.80 1.52
N ASN A 189 21.12 7.14 2.57
CA ASN A 189 21.84 6.03 3.20
C ASN A 189 21.49 4.71 2.48
N PRO A 190 22.46 4.07 1.79
CA PRO A 190 22.20 2.84 1.04
C PRO A 190 21.85 1.64 1.92
N SER A 191 22.20 1.67 3.20
CA SER A 191 21.87 0.60 4.17
C SER A 191 20.43 0.66 4.67
N VAL A 192 19.67 1.68 4.29
CA VAL A 192 18.26 1.84 4.66
C VAL A 192 17.41 1.95 3.40
N PRO A 193 16.93 0.84 2.85
CA PRO A 193 16.04 0.88 1.69
C PRO A 193 14.79 1.75 1.98
N PRO A 194 14.31 2.54 1.01
CA PRO A 194 13.08 3.35 1.20
C PRO A 194 11.89 2.55 1.72
N ALA A 195 11.72 1.31 1.27
CA ALA A 195 10.65 0.43 1.75
C ALA A 195 10.78 0.11 3.24
N MET A 196 12.01 -0.11 3.73
CA MET A 196 12.28 -0.34 5.16
C MET A 196 11.85 0.86 6.00
N LEU A 197 12.25 2.07 5.59
CA LEU A 197 11.88 3.30 6.28
C LEU A 197 10.35 3.52 6.27
N GLU A 198 9.68 3.25 5.15
CA GLU A 198 8.22 3.34 5.09
C GLU A 198 7.55 2.39 6.09
N ARG A 199 8.01 1.15 6.18
CA ARG A 199 7.47 0.16 7.11
C ARG A 199 7.71 0.58 8.57
N LEU A 200 8.90 1.03 8.92
CA LEU A 200 9.21 1.54 10.27
C LEU A 200 8.29 2.70 10.65
N MET A 201 8.10 3.66 9.76
CA MET A 201 7.22 4.80 10.03
C MET A 201 5.75 4.39 10.17
N ARG A 202 5.29 3.42 9.38
CA ARG A 202 3.91 2.90 9.49
C ARG A 202 3.70 2.04 10.73
N ALA A 203 4.72 1.32 11.18
CA ALA A 203 4.66 0.50 12.39
C ALA A 203 4.64 1.33 13.69
N SER A 204 5.21 2.55 13.65
CA SER A 204 5.32 3.42 14.83
C SER A 204 4.84 4.86 14.58
N PRO A 205 3.60 5.08 14.13
CA PRO A 205 3.12 6.38 13.66
C PRO A 205 3.16 7.47 14.75
N SER A 206 2.92 7.12 16.01
CA SER A 206 2.95 8.05 17.13
C SER A 206 4.35 8.62 17.40
N TYR A 207 5.39 7.84 17.15
CA TYR A 207 6.77 8.29 17.28
C TYR A 207 7.10 9.38 16.26
N TYR A 208 6.72 9.17 15.01
CA TYR A 208 7.01 10.10 13.91
C TYR A 208 6.07 11.32 13.90
N TYR A 209 4.91 11.21 14.54
CA TYR A 209 4.00 12.35 14.68
C TYR A 209 4.64 13.57 15.36
N ARG A 210 5.68 13.37 16.17
CA ARG A 210 6.48 14.42 16.82
C ARG A 210 7.17 15.35 15.83
N ALA A 211 7.37 14.92 14.57
CA ALA A 211 7.94 15.76 13.52
C ALA A 211 6.95 16.79 12.94
N ILE A 212 5.69 16.75 13.33
CA ILE A 212 4.68 17.68 12.83
C ILE A 212 4.76 19.01 13.61
N SER A 213 4.95 20.08 12.86
CA SER A 213 4.97 21.43 13.43
C SER A 213 3.56 22.01 13.58
N ALA A 214 3.27 22.61 14.71
CA ALA A 214 1.98 23.25 15.03
C ALA A 214 1.72 24.59 14.29
N SER A 215 2.57 25.00 13.35
CA SER A 215 2.73 26.39 12.93
C SER A 215 1.96 26.84 11.67
N SER A 216 1.04 26.06 11.09
CA SER A 216 0.34 26.53 9.89
C SER A 216 -1.19 26.58 10.03
N ARG A 217 -1.80 27.69 9.54
CA ARG A 217 -3.25 27.92 9.53
C ARG A 217 -4.03 26.96 8.62
N GLU A 218 -3.37 26.30 7.65
CA GLU A 218 -4.00 25.47 6.62
C GLU A 218 -3.71 23.98 6.71
N GLY A 219 -2.99 23.54 7.73
CA GLY A 219 -2.56 22.17 7.92
C GLY A 219 -1.13 22.15 8.47
N GLN A 220 -0.83 21.10 9.21
CA GLN A 220 0.48 20.95 9.84
C GLN A 220 1.47 20.35 8.85
N ALA A 221 2.56 21.07 8.58
CA ALA A 221 3.67 20.58 7.76
C ALA A 221 4.67 19.84 8.63
N VAL A 222 5.37 18.89 8.04
CA VAL A 222 6.52 18.23 8.70
C VAL A 222 7.67 19.22 8.80
N SER A 223 8.24 19.34 10.00
CA SER A 223 9.48 20.09 10.22
C SER A 223 10.67 19.21 9.83
N THR A 224 11.48 19.67 8.89
CA THR A 224 12.72 18.97 8.47
C THR A 224 13.66 18.78 9.66
N GLN A 225 13.80 19.79 10.51
CA GLN A 225 14.65 19.71 11.69
C GLN A 225 14.11 18.71 12.73
N ALA A 226 12.80 18.77 13.04
CA ALA A 226 12.18 17.86 13.99
C ALA A 226 12.16 16.41 13.46
N LEU A 227 12.01 16.21 12.15
CA LEU A 227 12.12 14.89 11.52
C LEU A 227 13.57 14.39 11.61
N GLY A 228 14.56 15.24 11.32
CA GLY A 228 15.97 14.87 11.27
C GLY A 228 16.53 14.37 12.59
N VAL A 229 16.03 14.85 13.74
CA VAL A 229 16.49 14.39 15.06
C VAL A 229 15.86 13.07 15.50
N LEU A 230 14.79 12.62 14.84
CA LEU A 230 14.21 11.32 15.13
C LEU A 230 15.17 10.23 14.68
N LYS A 231 15.32 9.19 15.50
CA LYS A 231 16.21 8.06 15.21
C LYS A 231 15.42 6.84 14.78
N ILE A 232 16.05 5.99 13.99
CA ILE A 232 15.56 4.66 13.66
C ILE A 232 16.59 3.61 14.04
N VAL A 233 16.11 2.43 14.36
CA VAL A 233 16.96 1.26 14.52
C VAL A 233 17.28 0.68 13.15
N GLN A 234 18.55 0.43 12.88
CA GLN A 234 19.03 -0.16 11.63
C GLN A 234 19.46 -1.61 11.89
N PRO A 235 18.71 -2.58 11.38
CA PRO A 235 19.10 -3.99 11.46
C PRO A 235 20.23 -4.30 10.48
N PRO A 236 21.04 -5.35 10.73
CA PRO A 236 22.02 -5.86 9.77
C PRO A 236 21.37 -6.20 8.41
N GLN A 237 22.15 -6.01 7.35
CA GLN A 237 21.67 -6.20 5.97
C GLN A 237 21.08 -7.60 5.75
N ALA A 238 21.69 -8.64 6.31
CA ALA A 238 21.20 -10.01 6.16
C ALA A 238 19.75 -10.20 6.67
N ILE A 239 19.38 -9.54 7.78
CA ILE A 239 18.01 -9.60 8.32
C ILE A 239 17.05 -8.84 7.43
N GLN A 240 17.48 -7.69 6.89
CA GLN A 240 16.69 -6.93 5.93
C GLN A 240 16.43 -7.73 4.66
N ASP A 241 17.45 -8.37 4.11
CA ASP A 241 17.35 -9.17 2.87
C ASP A 241 16.37 -10.33 3.02
N TRP A 242 16.43 -11.04 4.17
CA TRP A 242 15.47 -12.10 4.47
C TRP A 242 14.04 -11.56 4.58
N PHE A 243 13.85 -10.48 5.31
CA PHE A 243 12.53 -9.87 5.43
C PHE A 243 11.97 -9.48 4.05
N PHE A 244 12.76 -8.78 3.23
CA PHE A 244 12.33 -8.37 1.90
C PHE A 244 12.09 -9.53 0.95
N SER A 245 12.79 -10.65 1.11
CA SER A 245 12.50 -11.86 0.33
C SER A 245 11.11 -12.42 0.65
N ILE A 246 10.73 -12.46 1.93
CA ILE A 246 9.40 -12.87 2.37
C ILE A 246 8.35 -11.86 1.88
N GLU A 247 8.59 -10.56 2.08
CA GLU A 247 7.68 -9.52 1.64
C GLU A 247 7.44 -9.58 0.13
N MET A 248 8.48 -9.83 -0.66
CA MET A 248 8.38 -9.97 -2.11
C MET A 248 7.52 -11.18 -2.50
N ALA A 249 7.65 -12.31 -1.81
CA ALA A 249 6.82 -13.48 -2.06
C ALA A 249 5.34 -13.20 -1.74
N LEU A 250 5.06 -12.53 -0.62
CA LEU A 250 3.69 -12.11 -0.25
C LEU A 250 3.12 -11.13 -1.29
N ALA A 251 3.89 -10.13 -1.70
CA ALA A 251 3.49 -9.15 -2.70
C ALA A 251 3.21 -9.78 -4.08
N GLN A 252 4.01 -10.77 -4.49
CA GLN A 252 3.77 -11.52 -5.73
C GLN A 252 2.43 -12.27 -5.65
N ARG A 253 2.12 -12.89 -4.52
CA ARG A 253 0.85 -13.60 -4.31
C ARG A 253 -0.34 -12.64 -4.35
N MET A 254 -0.23 -11.48 -3.69
CA MET A 254 -1.26 -10.44 -3.73
C MET A 254 -1.51 -9.93 -5.15
N LYS A 255 -0.44 -9.67 -5.91
CA LYS A 255 -0.54 -9.24 -7.31
C LYS A 255 -1.17 -10.29 -8.22
N ALA A 256 -0.90 -11.58 -7.98
CA ALA A 256 -1.55 -12.67 -8.70
C ALA A 256 -3.06 -12.71 -8.41
N ALA A 257 -3.46 -12.57 -7.14
CA ALA A 257 -4.85 -12.52 -6.72
C ALA A 257 -5.61 -11.30 -7.30
N GLU A 258 -4.94 -10.16 -7.39
CA GLU A 258 -5.50 -8.95 -8.02
C GLU A 258 -5.75 -9.17 -9.52
N ARG A 259 -4.79 -9.75 -10.23
CA ARG A 259 -4.93 -10.07 -11.66
C ARG A 259 -6.08 -11.06 -11.91
N GLU A 260 -6.14 -12.12 -11.11
CA GLU A 260 -7.23 -13.10 -11.16
C GLU A 260 -8.59 -12.42 -10.94
N SER A 261 -8.70 -11.57 -9.90
CA SER A 261 -9.93 -10.82 -9.62
C SER A 261 -10.35 -9.90 -10.77
N HIS A 262 -9.40 -9.27 -11.43
CA HIS A 262 -9.67 -8.43 -12.61
C HIS A 262 -10.19 -9.29 -13.78
N THR A 263 -9.59 -10.43 -14.04
CA THR A 263 -10.02 -11.38 -15.08
C THR A 263 -11.42 -11.88 -14.79
N LEU A 264 -11.69 -12.37 -13.57
CA LEU A 264 -13.00 -12.86 -13.14
C LEU A 264 -14.09 -11.78 -13.26
N SER A 265 -13.76 -10.54 -12.85
CA SER A 265 -14.69 -9.40 -13.01
C SER A 265 -15.02 -9.11 -14.45
N SER A 266 -14.04 -9.19 -15.33
CA SER A 266 -14.23 -8.98 -16.78
C SER A 266 -15.10 -10.08 -17.39
N ILE A 267 -14.86 -11.35 -17.01
CA ILE A 267 -15.68 -12.51 -17.44
C ILE A 267 -17.11 -12.35 -16.93
N ARG A 268 -17.30 -12.07 -15.64
CA ARG A 268 -18.63 -11.87 -15.06
C ARG A 268 -19.40 -10.77 -15.80
N ASN A 269 -18.78 -9.63 -16.06
CA ASN A 269 -19.40 -8.51 -16.73
C ASN A 269 -19.75 -8.81 -18.20
N ALA A 270 -18.98 -9.68 -18.87
CA ALA A 270 -19.26 -10.12 -20.22
C ALA A 270 -20.37 -11.19 -20.28
N LEU A 271 -20.43 -12.09 -19.27
CA LEU A 271 -21.43 -13.16 -19.21
C LEU A 271 -22.81 -12.67 -18.77
N LEU A 272 -22.86 -11.71 -17.83
CA LEU A 272 -24.11 -11.24 -17.23
C LEU A 272 -25.18 -10.85 -18.26
N PRO A 273 -24.93 -9.96 -19.24
CA PRO A 273 -25.95 -9.59 -20.24
C PRO A 273 -26.37 -10.76 -21.12
N LYS A 274 -25.44 -11.65 -21.47
CA LYS A 274 -25.69 -12.80 -22.34
C LYS A 274 -26.52 -13.89 -21.68
N LEU A 275 -26.32 -14.11 -20.39
CA LEU A 275 -27.11 -15.03 -19.57
C LEU A 275 -28.55 -14.48 -19.36
N ILE A 276 -28.67 -13.17 -19.11
CA ILE A 276 -29.98 -12.52 -18.93
C ILE A 276 -30.78 -12.53 -20.23
N SER A 277 -30.15 -12.28 -21.39
CA SER A 277 -30.80 -12.32 -22.71
C SER A 277 -31.03 -13.71 -23.25
N CYS A 278 -30.62 -14.77 -22.57
CA CYS A 278 -30.61 -16.16 -23.05
C CYS A 278 -29.82 -16.37 -24.34
N GLU A 279 -28.87 -15.48 -24.66
CA GLU A 279 -28.00 -15.61 -25.84
C GLU A 279 -27.04 -16.80 -25.70
N ILE A 280 -26.58 -17.07 -24.45
CA ILE A 280 -25.78 -18.24 -24.13
C ILE A 280 -26.45 -19.07 -23.02
N CYS A 281 -26.16 -20.36 -22.98
CA CYS A 281 -26.54 -21.22 -21.86
C CYS A 281 -25.43 -21.29 -20.79
N GLU A 282 -25.77 -21.78 -19.59
CA GLU A 282 -24.86 -21.88 -18.47
C GLU A 282 -23.66 -22.78 -18.78
N ALA A 283 -23.87 -23.90 -19.48
CA ALA A 283 -22.79 -24.82 -19.88
C ALA A 283 -21.78 -24.15 -20.83
N ASP A 284 -22.21 -23.25 -21.69
CA ASP A 284 -21.30 -22.47 -22.53
C ASP A 284 -20.55 -21.42 -21.74
N ALA A 285 -21.22 -20.80 -20.76
CA ALA A 285 -20.61 -19.84 -19.85
C ALA A 285 -19.53 -20.48 -18.94
N GLU A 286 -19.78 -21.68 -18.41
CA GLU A 286 -18.81 -22.46 -17.66
C GLU A 286 -17.54 -22.76 -18.46
N ARG A 287 -17.67 -23.16 -19.73
CA ARG A 287 -16.52 -23.35 -20.64
C ARG A 287 -15.70 -22.07 -20.86
N VAL A 288 -16.35 -20.90 -20.89
CA VAL A 288 -15.65 -19.63 -21.01
C VAL A 288 -14.83 -19.34 -19.75
N VAL A 289 -15.38 -19.62 -18.56
CA VAL A 289 -14.66 -19.45 -17.29
C VAL A 289 -13.45 -20.38 -17.24
N GLU A 290 -13.63 -21.70 -17.51
CA GLU A 290 -12.56 -22.69 -17.49
C GLU A 290 -11.38 -22.37 -18.43
N ARG A 291 -11.64 -21.77 -19.58
CA ARG A 291 -10.58 -21.38 -20.55
C ARG A 291 -9.84 -20.11 -20.17
N SER A 292 -10.34 -19.32 -19.21
CA SER A 292 -9.85 -18.01 -18.87
C SER A 292 -9.17 -17.95 -17.48
N THR A 293 -9.31 -18.99 -16.70
CA THR A 293 -8.67 -19.20 -15.39
C THR A 293 -7.53 -20.22 -15.49
#